data_be103fe473463c09d37930daa80c2c5c
#
_entry.id   be103fe473463c09d37930daa80c2c5c
#
_cell.length_a   1.000
_cell.length_b   1.000
_cell.length_c   1.000
_cell.angle_alpha   90.00
_cell.angle_beta   90.00
_cell.angle_gamma   90.00
#
_symmetry.space_group_name_H-M   'P 1'
#
loop_
_entity.id
_entity.type
_entity.pdbx_description
1 polymer ?
#
loop_
_entity_poly.entity_id
_entity_poly.type
_entity_poly.pdbx_seq_one_letter_code
_entity_poly.pdbx_strand_id
1 'polypeptide(L)'
;MSTFPAAPGGPTGPAANAGTGPAADPGPAAGAATGAAVGAADALASRAPSDRVETGPSLSLELFPPRPGRHTTQTWGALDRLLGAGPDFVSVTYRPAFVITGAPPGAPGRDAAAPAARVRVVRERNPAEDVVAHVLATSAVPLMAHLTCIGYRRASVVEIVRAFLDMGVRRFLALRGDPPRGFAADDVVGELAHADDLVRVIREVEAEYFDDGARHLQIAVAAYPAAADRGREIEVLAAKRAAGADLAITQVFYDVEDYLALARAADRAGVDLPILPGIIPLTDLRRLTRLEALSGVRVPEHLVRTLERSAGARTTAAGIDATLRLAAGVLDGGAPGVHLYTFNRTRPALDLVSQLRLGRILDGRRPDPLTQREVWRSYLNAVPGDDAPTARMPGAARP
;
A
#
# COMPACT_ATOMS: atom_id res chain seq x y z
N MET A 1 -0.92 -6.14 -6.20
CA MET A 1 -0.63 -6.08 -7.64
C MET A 1 -1.16 -4.79 -8.22
N SER A 2 -0.34 -3.77 -8.25
CA SER A 2 -0.69 -2.47 -8.83
C SER A 2 0.21 -2.22 -10.02
N THR A 3 -0.16 -2.78 -11.18
CA THR A 3 0.51 -2.45 -12.44
C THR A 3 -0.39 -1.55 -13.27
N PHE A 4 -0.11 -0.25 -13.25
CA PHE A 4 -0.62 0.66 -14.26
C PHE A 4 0.37 0.75 -15.43
N PRO A 5 -0.11 0.75 -16.69
CA PRO A 5 0.76 0.79 -17.85
C PRO A 5 1.53 2.11 -17.95
N ALA A 6 2.80 1.99 -18.31
CA ALA A 6 3.59 3.13 -18.78
C ALA A 6 3.01 3.67 -20.08
N ALA A 7 3.00 5.00 -20.23
CA ALA A 7 2.60 5.67 -21.45
C ALA A 7 3.66 5.45 -22.56
N PRO A 8 3.28 5.53 -23.86
CA PRO A 8 4.22 5.39 -24.96
C PRO A 8 5.22 6.56 -24.99
N GLY A 9 6.47 6.24 -25.31
CA GLY A 9 7.56 7.19 -25.43
C GLY A 9 7.34 8.22 -26.53
N GLY A 10 7.68 9.48 -26.26
CA GLY A 10 7.87 10.53 -27.23
C GLY A 10 9.35 10.65 -27.62
N PRO A 11 9.66 11.31 -28.71
CA PRO A 11 10.92 11.17 -29.41
C PRO A 11 12.08 11.94 -28.79
N THR A 12 13.26 11.39 -29.02
CA THR A 12 14.61 11.94 -28.75
C THR A 12 14.89 13.19 -29.57
N GLY A 13 15.46 14.20 -28.96
CA GLY A 13 16.12 15.33 -29.62
C GLY A 13 17.36 15.77 -28.85
N PRO A 14 18.35 16.40 -29.49
CA PRO A 14 19.76 16.14 -29.22
C PRO A 14 20.44 17.09 -28.22
N ALA A 15 21.66 16.66 -27.86
CA ALA A 15 22.64 17.27 -26.98
C ALA A 15 23.18 18.62 -27.46
N ALA A 16 23.73 19.32 -26.52
CA ALA A 16 24.89 20.20 -26.46
C ALA A 16 24.57 21.60 -25.89
N ASN A 17 25.17 21.96 -24.78
CA ASN A 17 26.32 22.86 -24.81
C ASN A 17 26.95 23.01 -23.41
N ALA A 18 28.26 23.01 -23.40
CA ALA A 18 29.12 23.30 -22.27
C ALA A 18 29.16 24.80 -21.97
N GLY A 19 29.16 25.14 -20.68
CA GLY A 19 29.42 26.50 -20.22
C GLY A 19 30.12 26.47 -18.85
N THR A 20 31.38 26.80 -18.88
CA THR A 20 32.34 26.93 -17.76
C THR A 20 32.11 28.15 -16.91
N GLY A 21 32.23 28.02 -15.57
CA GLY A 21 32.75 28.96 -14.59
C GLY A 21 31.77 29.58 -13.61
N PRO A 22 32.27 30.20 -12.51
CA PRO A 22 33.40 29.86 -11.69
C PRO A 22 33.02 29.54 -10.22
N ALA A 23 34.01 29.08 -9.46
CA ALA A 23 33.96 28.74 -8.05
C ALA A 23 33.43 29.85 -7.12
N ALA A 24 32.65 29.46 -6.13
CA ALA A 24 32.35 30.26 -4.95
C ALA A 24 32.42 29.38 -3.67
N ASP A 25 33.05 29.93 -2.74
CA ASP A 25 33.52 29.70 -1.39
C ASP A 25 32.67 28.72 -0.48
N PRO A 26 33.31 28.01 0.43
CA PRO A 26 32.62 27.16 1.41
C PRO A 26 32.18 28.00 2.65
N GLY A 27 30.90 28.10 2.87
CA GLY A 27 30.30 28.62 4.11
C GLY A 27 30.11 27.50 5.15
N PRO A 28 29.91 27.82 6.45
CA PRO A 28 30.34 27.01 7.57
C PRO A 28 29.40 25.88 7.98
N ALA A 29 30.04 24.85 8.49
CA ALA A 29 29.58 23.77 9.39
C ALA A 29 28.11 23.73 9.81
N ALA A 30 27.37 22.74 9.31
CA ALA A 30 26.18 22.20 9.92
C ALA A 30 26.60 21.14 10.97
N GLY A 31 26.87 21.60 12.18
CA GLY A 31 26.94 20.76 13.37
C GLY A 31 25.75 21.07 14.26
N ALA A 32 25.15 20.03 14.82
CA ALA A 32 24.09 20.07 15.85
C ALA A 32 22.63 19.98 15.36
N ALA A 33 22.23 18.86 14.76
CA ALA A 33 20.81 18.47 14.69
C ALA A 33 20.55 16.98 14.99
N THR A 34 21.58 16.20 15.31
CA THR A 34 21.43 14.75 15.54
C THR A 34 21.13 14.37 17.00
N GLY A 35 21.22 15.29 17.95
CA GLY A 35 20.98 15.01 19.37
C GLY A 35 19.53 15.13 19.84
N ALA A 36 18.66 15.84 19.10
CA ALA A 36 17.28 16.10 19.53
C ALA A 36 16.28 15.02 19.08
N ALA A 37 16.58 14.28 18.02
CA ALA A 37 15.70 13.25 17.52
C ALA A 37 15.78 11.93 18.32
N VAL A 38 16.94 11.60 18.88
CA VAL A 38 17.13 10.39 19.70
C VAL A 38 16.47 10.53 21.08
N GLY A 39 16.47 11.73 21.66
CA GLY A 39 15.82 11.97 22.94
C GLY A 39 14.29 12.01 22.90
N ALA A 40 13.68 12.25 21.74
CA ALA A 40 12.23 12.24 21.55
C ALA A 40 11.68 10.82 21.40
N ALA A 41 12.47 9.90 20.84
CA ALA A 41 12.07 8.50 20.69
C ALA A 41 12.04 7.75 22.04
N ASP A 42 12.98 8.02 22.94
CA ASP A 42 13.02 7.41 24.28
C ASP A 42 11.93 7.94 25.23
N ALA A 43 11.51 9.18 25.07
CA ALA A 43 10.41 9.76 25.86
C ALA A 43 9.02 9.20 25.48
N LEU A 44 8.87 8.59 24.30
CA LEU A 44 7.63 7.99 23.81
C LEU A 44 7.44 6.53 24.24
N ALA A 45 8.52 5.84 24.61
CA ALA A 45 8.50 4.44 25.04
C ALA A 45 7.88 4.21 26.43
N SER A 46 7.62 5.25 27.22
CA SER A 46 7.12 5.15 28.60
C SER A 46 5.66 5.58 28.79
N ARG A 47 4.90 5.82 27.72
CA ARG A 47 3.48 6.15 27.85
C ARG A 47 2.64 4.89 27.84
N ALA A 48 1.92 4.65 28.94
CA ALA A 48 0.88 3.63 29.03
C ALA A 48 -0.12 3.76 27.87
N PRO A 49 -0.69 2.65 27.37
CA PRO A 49 -1.69 2.70 26.29
C PRO A 49 -2.81 3.64 26.74
N SER A 50 -2.98 4.74 25.99
CA SER A 50 -4.08 5.65 26.21
C SER A 50 -5.38 4.89 26.02
N ASP A 51 -6.37 5.14 26.89
CA ASP A 51 -7.76 4.69 26.80
C ASP A 51 -8.38 5.17 25.47
N ARG A 52 -7.95 4.61 24.35
CA ARG A 52 -8.69 4.75 23.11
C ARG A 52 -9.94 3.90 23.23
N VAL A 53 -11.06 4.58 23.41
CA VAL A 53 -12.40 4.01 23.27
C VAL A 53 -12.39 3.01 22.11
N GLU A 54 -12.80 1.78 22.38
CA GLU A 54 -12.98 0.71 21.37
C GLU A 54 -13.92 1.22 20.27
N THR A 55 -13.35 1.81 19.24
CA THR A 55 -14.07 2.32 18.10
C THR A 55 -14.12 1.24 17.03
N GLY A 56 -15.24 1.04 16.36
CA GLY A 56 -15.55 0.02 15.35
C GLY A 56 -14.47 -0.44 14.36
N PRO A 57 -14.80 -0.98 13.20
CA PRO A 57 -13.85 -1.44 12.19
C PRO A 57 -12.93 -0.33 11.68
N SER A 58 -11.67 -0.65 11.39
CA SER A 58 -10.71 0.33 10.87
C SER A 58 -11.00 0.71 9.41
N LEU A 59 -10.65 1.95 9.05
CA LEU A 59 -10.67 2.47 7.68
C LEU A 59 -9.26 2.85 7.25
N SER A 60 -8.79 2.33 6.14
CA SER A 60 -7.51 2.73 5.56
C SER A 60 -7.61 3.06 4.08
N LEU A 61 -6.71 3.89 3.59
CA LEU A 61 -6.72 4.38 2.21
C LEU A 61 -5.37 4.14 1.54
N GLU A 62 -5.38 3.68 0.28
CA GLU A 62 -4.17 3.59 -0.53
C GLU A 62 -3.93 4.92 -1.26
N LEU A 63 -2.70 5.40 -1.18
CA LEU A 63 -2.19 6.58 -1.87
C LEU A 63 -1.19 6.20 -2.95
N PHE A 64 -1.21 6.94 -4.05
CA PHE A 64 -0.30 6.72 -5.17
C PHE A 64 0.65 7.91 -5.35
N PRO A 65 1.93 7.66 -5.66
CA PRO A 65 2.85 8.73 -6.03
C PRO A 65 2.37 9.48 -7.26
N PRO A 66 2.70 10.79 -7.39
CA PRO A 66 2.50 11.55 -8.59
C PRO A 66 3.15 10.87 -9.79
N ARG A 67 2.50 10.91 -10.95
CA ARG A 67 3.13 10.44 -12.19
C ARG A 67 4.09 11.51 -12.71
N PRO A 68 5.29 11.13 -13.16
CA PRO A 68 6.20 12.06 -13.80
C PRO A 68 5.48 12.86 -14.91
N GLY A 69 5.68 14.19 -14.95
CA GLY A 69 5.12 15.06 -15.99
C GLY A 69 3.62 15.36 -15.90
N ARG A 70 2.90 14.88 -14.88
CA ARG A 70 1.50 15.28 -14.64
C ARG A 70 1.39 16.26 -13.47
N HIS A 71 0.38 17.16 -13.56
CA HIS A 71 0.13 18.26 -12.61
C HIS A 71 0.28 17.84 -11.14
N THR A 72 1.45 18.10 -10.59
CA THR A 72 1.83 17.74 -9.23
C THR A 72 0.90 18.36 -8.19
N THR A 73 0.54 19.64 -8.33
CA THR A 73 -0.35 20.35 -7.41
C THR A 73 -1.71 19.67 -7.25
N GLN A 74 -2.31 19.18 -8.34
CA GLN A 74 -3.59 18.48 -8.26
C GLN A 74 -3.46 17.15 -7.52
N THR A 75 -2.35 16.44 -7.69
CA THR A 75 -2.10 15.17 -6.99
C THR A 75 -1.90 15.42 -5.51
N TRP A 76 -1.06 16.38 -5.12
CA TRP A 76 -0.85 16.72 -3.72
C TRP A 76 -2.15 17.14 -3.02
N GLY A 77 -2.92 18.04 -3.63
CA GLY A 77 -4.22 18.40 -3.07
C GLY A 77 -5.24 17.26 -3.02
N ALA A 78 -5.08 16.20 -3.84
CA ALA A 78 -5.88 15.00 -3.71
C ALA A 78 -5.43 14.16 -2.51
N LEU A 79 -4.12 14.02 -2.28
CA LEU A 79 -3.56 13.34 -1.11
C LEU A 79 -4.01 14.02 0.19
N ASP A 80 -3.90 15.34 0.27
CA ASP A 80 -4.30 16.11 1.45
C ASP A 80 -5.79 15.93 1.77
N ARG A 81 -6.66 15.91 0.74
CA ARG A 81 -8.09 15.65 0.95
C ARG A 81 -8.38 14.22 1.42
N LEU A 82 -7.61 13.24 0.95
CA LEU A 82 -7.73 11.85 1.40
C LEU A 82 -7.24 11.69 2.85
N LEU A 83 -6.12 12.33 3.20
CA LEU A 83 -5.63 12.39 4.58
C LEU A 83 -6.64 13.10 5.50
N GLY A 84 -7.22 14.20 5.05
CA GLY A 84 -8.26 14.94 5.77
C GLY A 84 -9.54 14.14 6.03
N ALA A 85 -9.73 13.01 5.36
CA ALA A 85 -10.81 12.08 5.70
C ALA A 85 -10.59 11.35 7.04
N GLY A 86 -9.42 11.47 7.67
CA GLY A 86 -9.11 10.84 8.95
C GLY A 86 -9.17 9.31 8.91
N PRO A 87 -8.41 8.65 8.01
CA PRO A 87 -8.30 7.20 8.04
C PRO A 87 -7.44 6.77 9.24
N ASP A 88 -7.61 5.51 9.69
CA ASP A 88 -6.79 4.93 10.76
C ASP A 88 -5.34 4.73 10.33
N PHE A 89 -5.11 4.50 9.04
CA PHE A 89 -3.80 4.56 8.41
C PHE A 89 -3.92 4.76 6.90
N VAL A 90 -2.81 5.16 6.27
CA VAL A 90 -2.69 5.19 4.81
C VAL A 90 -1.57 4.28 4.35
N SER A 91 -1.71 3.69 3.16
CA SER A 91 -0.62 2.98 2.50
C SER A 91 -0.15 3.75 1.27
N VAL A 92 1.15 3.70 0.99
CA VAL A 92 1.76 4.40 -0.16
C VAL A 92 2.37 3.38 -1.11
N THR A 93 1.89 3.38 -2.35
CA THR A 93 2.37 2.47 -3.39
C THR A 93 3.82 2.79 -3.77
N TYR A 94 4.70 1.82 -3.63
CA TYR A 94 6.09 1.89 -4.10
C TYR A 94 6.25 1.02 -5.36
N ARG A 95 6.83 1.59 -6.43
CA ARG A 95 7.07 0.88 -7.69
C ARG A 95 8.54 0.84 -8.00
N PRO A 96 9.09 -0.33 -8.35
CA PRO A 96 10.47 -0.40 -8.82
C PRO A 96 10.63 0.30 -10.17
N ALA A 97 11.78 0.93 -10.37
CA ALA A 97 12.20 1.39 -11.68
C ALA A 97 13.00 0.28 -12.37
N PHE A 98 12.55 -0.13 -13.56
CA PHE A 98 13.21 -1.17 -14.33
C PHE A 98 14.05 -0.59 -15.45
N VAL A 99 15.26 -1.08 -15.60
CA VAL A 99 16.09 -0.90 -16.80
C VAL A 99 16.08 -2.20 -17.60
N ILE A 100 15.67 -2.10 -18.84
CA ILE A 100 15.58 -3.21 -19.78
C ILE A 100 16.70 -3.04 -20.80
N THR A 101 17.59 -4.06 -20.91
CA THR A 101 18.63 -4.12 -21.93
C THR A 101 18.31 -5.25 -22.88
N GLY A 102 18.23 -4.97 -24.19
CA GLY A 102 17.80 -5.92 -25.24
C GLY A 102 16.32 -5.83 -25.55
N ALA A 103 15.88 -6.54 -26.56
CA ALA A 103 14.47 -6.58 -26.98
C ALA A 103 13.69 -7.61 -26.15
N PRO A 104 12.40 -7.32 -25.81
CA PRO A 104 11.57 -8.27 -25.09
C PRO A 104 11.36 -9.57 -25.84
N PRO A 105 11.07 -10.70 -25.17
CA PRO A 105 10.73 -11.95 -25.82
C PRO A 105 9.56 -11.75 -26.79
N GLY A 106 9.68 -12.27 -28.03
CA GLY A 106 8.63 -12.17 -29.06
C GLY A 106 8.51 -10.82 -29.76
N ALA A 107 9.46 -9.90 -29.61
CA ALA A 107 9.48 -8.65 -30.36
C ALA A 107 9.60 -8.91 -31.88
N PRO A 108 8.80 -8.23 -32.73
CA PRO A 108 8.90 -8.35 -34.18
C PRO A 108 10.31 -8.02 -34.68
N GLY A 109 10.89 -8.86 -35.54
CA GLY A 109 12.22 -8.63 -36.10
C GLY A 109 13.41 -9.00 -35.20
N ARG A 110 13.18 -9.67 -34.07
CA ARG A 110 14.26 -10.15 -33.22
C ARG A 110 15.01 -11.29 -33.92
N ASP A 111 16.31 -11.09 -34.07
CA ASP A 111 17.21 -12.17 -34.49
C ASP A 111 17.24 -13.25 -33.39
N ALA A 112 17.12 -14.52 -33.78
CA ALA A 112 17.18 -15.66 -32.85
C ALA A 112 18.53 -15.76 -32.12
N ALA A 113 19.58 -15.15 -32.67
CA ALA A 113 20.91 -15.06 -32.08
C ALA A 113 21.09 -13.85 -31.12
N ALA A 114 20.13 -12.94 -31.05
CA ALA A 114 20.24 -11.79 -30.16
C ALA A 114 20.20 -12.23 -28.69
N PRO A 115 21.05 -11.64 -27.82
CA PRO A 115 21.07 -11.99 -26.41
C PRO A 115 19.70 -11.77 -25.78
N ALA A 116 19.32 -12.65 -24.85
CA ALA A 116 18.08 -12.52 -24.11
C ALA A 116 18.02 -11.14 -23.42
N ALA A 117 16.86 -10.50 -23.47
CA ALA A 117 16.67 -9.25 -22.76
C ALA A 117 16.89 -9.47 -21.26
N ARG A 118 17.61 -8.55 -20.63
CA ARG A 118 17.84 -8.56 -19.18
C ARG A 118 17.06 -7.41 -18.56
N VAL A 119 16.29 -7.73 -17.55
CA VAL A 119 15.55 -6.77 -16.75
C VAL A 119 16.21 -6.66 -15.39
N ARG A 120 16.60 -5.45 -15.01
CA ARG A 120 17.14 -5.16 -13.68
C ARG A 120 16.40 -4.00 -13.05
N VAL A 121 16.25 -4.02 -11.74
CA VAL A 121 15.80 -2.86 -10.98
C VAL A 121 16.98 -1.94 -10.75
N VAL A 122 16.73 -0.64 -10.92
CA VAL A 122 17.68 0.41 -10.55
C VAL A 122 17.12 1.18 -9.35
N ARG A 123 18.02 1.54 -8.45
CA ARG A 123 17.68 2.41 -7.34
C ARG A 123 17.84 3.85 -7.82
N GLU A 124 16.71 4.45 -8.19
CA GLU A 124 16.58 5.89 -8.38
C GLU A 124 15.71 6.44 -7.26
N ARG A 125 15.78 7.76 -7.03
CA ARG A 125 14.82 8.43 -6.13
C ARG A 125 13.41 8.07 -6.55
N ASN A 126 12.68 7.40 -5.65
CA ASN A 126 11.34 6.91 -5.95
C ASN A 126 10.32 7.98 -5.57
N PRO A 127 9.38 8.35 -6.46
CA PRO A 127 8.33 9.32 -6.12
C PRO A 127 7.49 8.94 -4.90
N ALA A 128 7.48 7.67 -4.50
CA ALA A 128 6.84 7.24 -3.26
C ALA A 128 7.52 7.80 -2.01
N GLU A 129 8.83 7.99 -2.04
CA GLU A 129 9.58 8.57 -0.93
C GLU A 129 9.14 10.01 -0.66
N ASP A 130 8.82 10.79 -1.72
CA ASP A 130 8.29 12.14 -1.58
C ASP A 130 6.89 12.14 -0.93
N VAL A 131 6.04 11.16 -1.27
CA VAL A 131 4.71 11.02 -0.65
C VAL A 131 4.84 10.59 0.80
N VAL A 132 5.73 9.65 1.10
CA VAL A 132 6.02 9.22 2.48
C VAL A 132 6.48 10.41 3.31
N ALA A 133 7.47 11.17 2.83
CA ALA A 133 7.96 12.37 3.49
C ALA A 133 6.86 13.40 3.72
N HIS A 134 6.00 13.64 2.71
CA HIS A 134 4.87 14.56 2.81
C HIS A 134 3.87 14.12 3.89
N VAL A 135 3.44 12.86 3.87
CA VAL A 135 2.48 12.34 4.86
C VAL A 135 3.04 12.46 6.28
N LEU A 136 4.30 12.06 6.49
CA LEU A 136 4.96 12.14 7.79
C LEU A 136 5.16 13.58 8.29
N ALA A 137 5.37 14.53 7.37
CA ALA A 137 5.56 15.94 7.72
C ALA A 137 4.25 16.72 7.96
N THR A 138 3.14 16.30 7.29
CA THR A 138 1.90 17.10 7.27
C THR A 138 0.73 16.44 8.00
N SER A 139 0.87 15.18 8.42
CA SER A 139 -0.22 14.39 8.99
C SER A 139 0.28 13.54 10.18
N ALA A 140 -0.60 13.34 11.14
CA ALA A 140 -0.42 12.35 12.21
C ALA A 140 -1.02 10.97 11.83
N VAL A 141 -1.51 10.80 10.61
CA VAL A 141 -2.07 9.53 10.13
C VAL A 141 -0.95 8.52 9.98
N PRO A 142 -1.04 7.34 10.62
CA PRO A 142 -0.07 6.28 10.47
C PRO A 142 0.13 5.88 9.01
N LEU A 143 1.38 5.64 8.61
CA LEU A 143 1.75 5.36 7.24
C LEU A 143 2.34 3.95 7.09
N MET A 144 1.88 3.22 6.07
CA MET A 144 2.41 1.94 5.62
C MET A 144 3.08 2.11 4.25
N ALA A 145 4.37 1.89 4.14
CA ALA A 145 5.08 1.92 2.88
C ALA A 145 4.95 0.56 2.16
N HIS A 146 4.53 0.56 0.89
CA HIS A 146 4.64 -0.66 0.09
C HIS A 146 6.10 -0.90 -0.27
N LEU A 147 6.48 -2.17 -0.37
CA LEU A 147 7.79 -2.57 -0.83
C LEU A 147 7.65 -3.84 -1.68
N THR A 148 8.36 -3.89 -2.80
CA THR A 148 8.37 -5.06 -3.67
C THR A 148 9.76 -5.66 -3.73
N CYS A 149 9.87 -6.98 -3.93
CA CYS A 149 11.14 -7.67 -4.00
C CYS A 149 11.58 -8.07 -5.41
N ILE A 150 10.67 -8.08 -6.39
CA ILE A 150 11.02 -8.50 -7.75
C ILE A 150 12.16 -7.67 -8.34
N GLY A 151 13.20 -8.34 -8.80
CA GLY A 151 14.36 -7.73 -9.47
C GLY A 151 15.35 -7.02 -8.53
N TYR A 152 15.11 -7.02 -7.23
CA TYR A 152 16.04 -6.45 -6.26
C TYR A 152 17.07 -7.46 -5.78
N ARG A 153 18.27 -6.96 -5.50
CA ARG A 153 19.25 -7.66 -4.67
C ARG A 153 18.86 -7.46 -3.20
N ARG A 154 19.16 -8.44 -2.38
CA ARG A 154 18.89 -8.36 -0.92
C ARG A 154 19.51 -7.11 -0.30
N ALA A 155 20.75 -6.77 -0.64
CA ALA A 155 21.43 -5.57 -0.14
C ALA A 155 20.66 -4.28 -0.46
N SER A 156 20.10 -4.16 -1.68
CA SER A 156 19.31 -2.99 -2.06
C SER A 156 18.01 -2.89 -1.27
N VAL A 157 17.36 -4.01 -0.96
CA VAL A 157 16.17 -4.05 -0.09
C VAL A 157 16.53 -3.59 1.32
N VAL A 158 17.62 -4.08 1.89
CA VAL A 158 18.12 -3.66 3.21
C VAL A 158 18.32 -2.15 3.28
N GLU A 159 18.97 -1.56 2.25
CA GLU A 159 19.17 -0.11 2.18
C GLU A 159 17.84 0.67 2.10
N ILE A 160 16.87 0.18 1.32
CA ILE A 160 15.54 0.83 1.19
C ILE A 160 14.80 0.77 2.53
N VAL A 161 14.78 -0.40 3.18
CA VAL A 161 14.13 -0.56 4.48
C VAL A 161 14.75 0.37 5.52
N ARG A 162 16.09 0.42 5.62
CA ARG A 162 16.79 1.33 6.54
C ARG A 162 16.44 2.80 6.25
N ALA A 163 16.44 3.22 4.99
CA ALA A 163 16.06 4.57 4.61
C ALA A 163 14.63 4.92 5.05
N PHE A 164 13.68 4.00 4.92
CA PHE A 164 12.33 4.21 5.42
C PHE A 164 12.26 4.24 6.96
N LEU A 165 13.06 3.41 7.65
CA LEU A 165 13.15 3.46 9.11
C LEU A 165 13.71 4.79 9.61
N ASP A 166 14.73 5.33 8.92
CA ASP A 166 15.32 6.64 9.20
C ASP A 166 14.32 7.79 8.99
N MET A 167 13.39 7.64 8.02
CA MET A 167 12.27 8.57 7.83
C MET A 167 11.17 8.44 8.91
N GLY A 168 11.20 7.42 9.75
CA GLY A 168 10.18 7.16 10.77
C GLY A 168 9.08 6.18 10.35
N VAL A 169 9.19 5.52 9.19
CA VAL A 169 8.24 4.47 8.79
C VAL A 169 8.37 3.27 9.71
N ARG A 170 7.22 2.76 10.18
CA ARG A 170 7.14 1.59 11.07
C ARG A 170 6.21 0.50 10.53
N ARG A 171 5.60 0.73 9.36
CA ARG A 171 4.69 -0.22 8.71
C ARG A 171 5.08 -0.45 7.26
N PHE A 172 5.07 -1.72 6.85
CA PHE A 172 5.41 -2.12 5.48
C PHE A 172 4.33 -3.04 4.91
N LEU A 173 4.01 -2.88 3.63
CA LEU A 173 3.27 -3.89 2.87
C LEU A 173 4.27 -4.59 1.94
N ALA A 174 4.66 -5.81 2.32
CA ALA A 174 5.62 -6.64 1.60
C ALA A 174 4.94 -7.38 0.44
N LEU A 175 5.36 -7.10 -0.78
CA LEU A 175 4.82 -7.63 -2.02
C LEU A 175 5.93 -8.28 -2.85
N ARG A 176 5.58 -9.27 -3.68
CA ARG A 176 6.51 -9.73 -4.70
C ARG A 176 6.78 -8.66 -5.74
N GLY A 177 5.73 -8.01 -6.19
CA GLY A 177 5.72 -7.12 -7.33
C GLY A 177 5.48 -7.87 -8.65
N ASP A 178 5.26 -7.09 -9.73
CA ASP A 178 5.01 -7.60 -11.06
C ASP A 178 6.17 -7.28 -11.99
N PRO A 179 6.48 -8.17 -12.95
CA PRO A 179 7.48 -7.88 -13.97
C PRO A 179 7.01 -6.74 -14.89
N PRO A 180 7.93 -6.07 -15.59
CA PRO A 180 7.54 -5.09 -16.61
C PRO A 180 6.76 -5.77 -17.74
N ARG A 181 5.98 -4.97 -18.45
CA ARG A 181 5.14 -5.49 -19.56
C ARG A 181 5.96 -6.25 -20.60
N GLY A 182 5.47 -7.42 -20.98
CA GLY A 182 6.10 -8.28 -21.99
C GLY A 182 7.20 -9.19 -21.43
N PHE A 183 7.38 -9.22 -20.11
CA PHE A 183 8.32 -10.10 -19.42
C PHE A 183 7.60 -11.01 -18.44
N ALA A 184 8.07 -12.25 -18.30
CA ALA A 184 7.67 -13.12 -17.21
C ALA A 184 8.45 -12.77 -15.92
N ALA A 185 7.98 -13.27 -14.78
CA ALA A 185 8.69 -13.04 -13.52
C ALA A 185 10.12 -13.63 -13.55
N ASP A 186 10.30 -14.75 -14.23
CA ASP A 186 11.58 -15.45 -14.37
C ASP A 186 12.57 -14.73 -15.30
N ASP A 187 12.09 -13.77 -16.10
CA ASP A 187 12.96 -12.91 -16.93
C ASP A 187 13.62 -11.80 -16.09
N VAL A 188 13.16 -11.58 -14.84
CA VAL A 188 13.61 -10.51 -13.97
C VAL A 188 14.64 -11.04 -12.98
N VAL A 189 15.88 -10.59 -13.12
CA VAL A 189 16.98 -11.03 -12.25
C VAL A 189 16.89 -10.35 -10.89
N GLY A 190 16.69 -11.14 -9.83
CA GLY A 190 16.66 -10.71 -8.44
C GLY A 190 17.07 -11.83 -7.49
N GLU A 191 17.26 -11.50 -6.22
CA GLU A 191 17.69 -12.47 -5.20
C GLU A 191 16.54 -12.91 -4.28
N LEU A 192 15.39 -12.24 -4.34
CA LEU A 192 14.19 -12.53 -3.54
C LEU A 192 13.07 -12.98 -4.48
N ALA A 193 12.64 -14.23 -4.33
CA ALA A 193 11.67 -14.83 -5.24
C ALA A 193 10.21 -14.47 -4.85
N HIS A 194 9.93 -14.38 -3.54
CA HIS A 194 8.59 -14.27 -3.00
C HIS A 194 8.49 -13.20 -1.90
N ALA A 195 7.25 -12.82 -1.57
CA ALA A 195 6.99 -11.81 -0.54
C ALA A 195 7.40 -12.26 0.87
N ASP A 196 7.39 -13.55 1.16
CA ASP A 196 7.86 -14.10 2.44
C ASP A 196 9.39 -13.95 2.60
N ASP A 197 10.18 -14.00 1.51
CA ASP A 197 11.61 -13.66 1.55
C ASP A 197 11.78 -12.18 1.94
N LEU A 198 10.96 -11.30 1.36
CA LEU A 198 10.98 -9.89 1.70
C LEU A 198 10.61 -9.65 3.17
N VAL A 199 9.59 -10.36 3.69
CA VAL A 199 9.22 -10.30 5.12
C VAL A 199 10.39 -10.68 6.01
N ARG A 200 11.12 -11.78 5.70
CA ARG A 200 12.31 -12.20 6.46
C ARG A 200 13.38 -11.10 6.46
N VAL A 201 13.68 -10.52 5.30
CA VAL A 201 14.67 -9.43 5.20
C VAL A 201 14.24 -8.21 6.02
N ILE A 202 12.96 -7.82 6.00
CA ILE A 202 12.49 -6.70 6.82
C ILE A 202 12.64 -7.02 8.32
N ARG A 203 12.35 -8.26 8.76
CA ARG A 203 12.53 -8.69 10.16
C ARG A 203 13.99 -8.72 10.60
N GLU A 204 14.89 -9.15 9.73
CA GLU A 204 16.33 -9.10 9.98
C GLU A 204 16.83 -7.67 10.13
N VAL A 205 16.39 -6.76 9.24
CA VAL A 205 16.73 -5.34 9.33
C VAL A 205 16.14 -4.71 10.60
N GLU A 206 14.92 -5.07 11.00
CA GLU A 206 14.30 -4.64 12.25
C GLU A 206 15.17 -5.00 13.45
N ALA A 207 15.57 -6.28 13.56
CA ALA A 207 16.37 -6.78 14.66
C ALA A 207 17.74 -6.09 14.73
N GLU A 208 18.37 -5.82 13.58
CA GLU A 208 19.66 -5.12 13.52
C GLU A 208 19.53 -3.60 13.79
N TYR A 209 18.41 -2.99 13.40
CA TYR A 209 18.23 -1.54 13.49
C TYR A 209 17.91 -1.08 14.91
N PHE A 210 17.07 -1.84 15.62
CA PHE A 210 16.62 -1.48 16.98
C PHE A 210 17.48 -2.15 18.07
N ASP A 211 18.04 -3.32 17.82
CA ASP A 211 18.98 -4.06 18.69
C ASP A 211 18.51 -4.23 20.17
N ASP A 212 17.19 -4.28 20.37
CA ASP A 212 16.57 -4.44 21.68
C ASP A 212 15.76 -5.75 21.82
N GLY A 213 15.71 -6.54 20.75
CA GLY A 213 14.98 -7.80 20.69
C GLY A 213 13.45 -7.67 20.64
N ALA A 214 12.94 -6.43 20.60
CA ALA A 214 11.50 -6.16 20.52
C ALA A 214 10.99 -6.07 19.05
N ARG A 215 9.69 -6.17 18.87
CA ARG A 215 9.01 -5.93 17.61
C ARG A 215 8.61 -4.47 17.51
N HIS A 216 9.14 -3.78 16.50
CA HIS A 216 8.89 -2.37 16.23
C HIS A 216 8.15 -2.14 14.92
N LEU A 217 8.10 -3.17 14.06
CA LEU A 217 7.51 -3.05 12.74
C LEU A 217 6.24 -3.88 12.62
N GLN A 218 5.29 -3.34 11.89
CA GLN A 218 4.10 -4.03 11.42
C GLN A 218 4.26 -4.36 9.94
N ILE A 219 4.20 -5.64 9.57
CA ILE A 219 4.40 -6.10 8.20
C ILE A 219 3.11 -6.71 7.67
N ALA A 220 2.51 -6.03 6.69
CA ALA A 220 1.40 -6.54 5.92
C ALA A 220 1.89 -7.34 4.70
N VAL A 221 1.06 -8.27 4.24
CA VAL A 221 1.27 -9.04 3.02
C VAL A 221 -0.02 -9.07 2.19
N ALA A 222 0.08 -9.45 0.90
CA ALA A 222 -1.11 -9.60 0.07
C ALA A 222 -1.80 -10.94 0.32
N ALA A 223 -3.16 -10.93 0.24
CA ALA A 223 -4.02 -12.11 0.20
C ALA A 223 -4.97 -12.03 -1.00
N TYR A 224 -5.42 -13.17 -1.52
CA TYR A 224 -6.18 -13.25 -2.78
C TYR A 224 -7.52 -13.99 -2.59
N PRO A 225 -8.61 -13.26 -2.23
CA PRO A 225 -9.93 -13.88 -2.00
C PRO A 225 -10.47 -14.62 -3.21
N ALA A 226 -10.26 -14.08 -4.41
CA ALA A 226 -10.69 -14.66 -5.68
C ALA A 226 -9.67 -15.63 -6.31
N ALA A 227 -8.72 -16.16 -5.54
CA ALA A 227 -7.76 -17.15 -6.03
C ALA A 227 -8.49 -18.43 -6.48
N ALA A 228 -8.11 -18.95 -7.66
CA ALA A 228 -8.68 -20.17 -8.20
C ALA A 228 -8.34 -21.40 -7.33
N ASP A 229 -7.13 -21.44 -6.77
CA ASP A 229 -6.67 -22.45 -5.84
C ASP A 229 -6.61 -21.89 -4.41
N ARG A 230 -7.67 -22.13 -3.65
CA ARG A 230 -7.79 -21.70 -2.26
C ARG A 230 -6.80 -22.42 -1.35
N GLY A 231 -6.53 -23.69 -1.60
CA GLY A 231 -5.56 -24.46 -0.81
C GLY A 231 -4.18 -23.86 -0.92
N ARG A 232 -3.75 -23.59 -2.15
CA ARG A 232 -2.47 -22.94 -2.42
C ARG A 232 -2.36 -21.54 -1.81
N GLU A 233 -3.45 -20.76 -1.84
CA GLU A 233 -3.47 -19.43 -1.20
C GLU A 233 -3.26 -19.52 0.31
N ILE A 234 -3.88 -20.51 0.98
CA ILE A 234 -3.71 -20.72 2.42
C ILE A 234 -2.27 -21.15 2.75
N GLU A 235 -1.66 -22.05 1.97
CA GLU A 235 -0.25 -22.41 2.15
C GLU A 235 0.67 -21.19 2.05
N VAL A 236 0.42 -20.33 1.06
CA VAL A 236 1.19 -19.08 0.84
C VAL A 236 0.98 -18.11 2.01
N LEU A 237 -0.24 -17.97 2.53
CA LEU A 237 -0.50 -17.13 3.71
C LEU A 237 0.20 -17.67 4.95
N ALA A 238 0.18 -19.01 5.16
CA ALA A 238 0.89 -19.68 6.25
C ALA A 238 2.41 -19.43 6.16
N ALA A 239 3.01 -19.53 4.97
CA ALA A 239 4.42 -19.24 4.74
C ALA A 239 4.75 -17.77 5.06
N LYS A 240 3.92 -16.81 4.64
CA LYS A 240 4.07 -15.40 4.95
C LYS A 240 3.97 -15.13 6.45
N ARG A 241 3.02 -15.78 7.14
CA ARG A 241 2.87 -15.70 8.60
C ARG A 241 4.11 -16.26 9.32
N ALA A 242 4.59 -17.43 8.90
CA ALA A 242 5.80 -18.05 9.44
C ALA A 242 7.06 -17.20 9.22
N ALA A 243 7.13 -16.45 8.09
CA ALA A 243 8.19 -15.48 7.83
C ALA A 243 8.13 -14.24 8.74
N GLY A 244 7.02 -14.02 9.44
CA GLY A 244 6.86 -12.93 10.40
C GLY A 244 5.88 -11.83 9.96
N ALA A 245 4.98 -12.07 8.99
CA ALA A 245 3.91 -11.15 8.68
C ALA A 245 2.92 -11.03 9.86
N ASP A 246 2.36 -9.82 10.04
CA ASP A 246 1.45 -9.49 11.13
C ASP A 246 -0.01 -9.40 10.67
N LEU A 247 -0.24 -9.13 9.38
CA LEU A 247 -1.58 -9.02 8.79
C LEU A 247 -1.53 -9.26 7.28
N ALA A 248 -2.70 -9.44 6.68
CA ALA A 248 -2.85 -9.47 5.23
C ALA A 248 -3.83 -8.38 4.76
N ILE A 249 -3.55 -7.78 3.60
CA ILE A 249 -4.49 -6.90 2.88
C ILE A 249 -4.87 -7.62 1.59
N THR A 250 -6.17 -7.74 1.31
CA THR A 250 -6.57 -8.53 0.15
C THR A 250 -6.40 -7.75 -1.16
N GLN A 251 -6.14 -8.48 -2.25
CA GLN A 251 -6.42 -7.99 -3.60
C GLN A 251 -7.91 -7.67 -3.73
N VAL A 252 -8.28 -6.86 -4.74
CA VAL A 252 -9.68 -6.59 -5.05
C VAL A 252 -10.47 -7.88 -5.26
N PHE A 253 -11.70 -7.88 -4.82
CA PHE A 253 -12.71 -8.91 -5.03
C PHE A 253 -14.07 -8.22 -5.11
N TYR A 254 -15.10 -8.94 -5.53
CA TYR A 254 -16.40 -8.34 -5.80
C TYR A 254 -17.57 -9.06 -5.10
N ASP A 255 -17.30 -10.22 -4.50
CA ASP A 255 -18.28 -11.00 -3.76
C ASP A 255 -17.87 -11.13 -2.29
N VAL A 256 -18.82 -10.89 -1.39
CA VAL A 256 -18.60 -11.04 0.06
C VAL A 256 -18.14 -12.46 0.40
N GLU A 257 -18.70 -13.47 -0.27
CA GLU A 257 -18.40 -14.87 -0.01
C GLU A 257 -16.94 -15.24 -0.35
N ASP A 258 -16.34 -14.60 -1.37
CA ASP A 258 -14.92 -14.81 -1.69
C ASP A 258 -14.03 -14.46 -0.49
N TYR A 259 -14.31 -13.33 0.15
CA TYR A 259 -13.58 -12.90 1.35
C TYR A 259 -13.87 -13.82 2.53
N LEU A 260 -15.15 -14.11 2.83
CA LEU A 260 -15.52 -14.92 3.97
C LEU A 260 -14.99 -16.36 3.84
N ALA A 261 -14.99 -16.92 2.62
CA ALA A 261 -14.43 -18.24 2.36
C ALA A 261 -12.91 -18.29 2.61
N LEU A 262 -12.20 -17.22 2.22
CA LEU A 262 -10.77 -17.08 2.51
C LEU A 262 -10.52 -17.00 4.02
N ALA A 263 -11.23 -16.12 4.72
CA ALA A 263 -11.09 -15.93 6.17
C ALA A 263 -11.35 -17.23 6.95
N ARG A 264 -12.46 -17.91 6.62
CA ARG A 264 -12.78 -19.24 7.25
C ARG A 264 -11.76 -20.32 6.91
N ALA A 265 -11.18 -20.31 5.70
CA ALA A 265 -10.16 -21.27 5.32
C ALA A 265 -8.85 -21.03 6.05
N ALA A 266 -8.44 -19.78 6.23
CA ALA A 266 -7.27 -19.39 7.00
C ALA A 266 -7.42 -19.80 8.47
N ASP A 267 -8.56 -19.49 9.08
CA ASP A 267 -8.89 -19.87 10.45
C ASP A 267 -8.81 -21.39 10.67
N ARG A 268 -9.48 -22.19 9.81
CA ARG A 268 -9.42 -23.67 9.89
C ARG A 268 -8.01 -24.24 9.72
N ALA A 269 -7.15 -23.55 8.99
CA ALA A 269 -5.76 -23.95 8.80
C ALA A 269 -4.83 -23.44 9.91
N GLY A 270 -5.35 -22.74 10.92
CA GLY A 270 -4.57 -22.18 12.01
C GLY A 270 -3.65 -21.02 11.55
N VAL A 271 -3.98 -20.37 10.45
CA VAL A 271 -3.25 -19.18 10.00
C VAL A 271 -3.75 -17.99 10.80
N ASP A 272 -3.10 -17.71 11.92
CA ASP A 272 -3.37 -16.57 12.80
C ASP A 272 -2.84 -15.28 12.16
N LEU A 273 -3.61 -14.74 11.21
CA LEU A 273 -3.28 -13.54 10.45
C LEU A 273 -4.56 -12.75 10.17
N PRO A 274 -4.76 -11.57 10.76
CA PRO A 274 -5.88 -10.71 10.42
C PRO A 274 -5.88 -10.39 8.92
N ILE A 275 -7.03 -10.53 8.27
CA ILE A 275 -7.18 -10.29 6.83
C ILE A 275 -8.05 -9.05 6.63
N LEU A 276 -7.44 -7.96 6.16
CA LEU A 276 -8.12 -6.70 5.89
C LEU A 276 -8.62 -6.68 4.43
N PRO A 277 -9.93 -6.60 4.17
CA PRO A 277 -10.47 -6.58 2.82
C PRO A 277 -10.10 -5.30 2.07
N GLY A 278 -9.46 -5.46 0.92
CA GLY A 278 -9.14 -4.40 -0.02
C GLY A 278 -10.29 -4.18 -1.00
N ILE A 279 -10.90 -3.01 -0.96
CA ILE A 279 -12.10 -2.67 -1.72
C ILE A 279 -11.82 -1.48 -2.63
N ILE A 280 -12.37 -1.52 -3.84
CA ILE A 280 -12.31 -0.40 -4.77
C ILE A 280 -13.70 0.22 -4.96
N PRO A 281 -13.84 1.56 -4.90
CA PRO A 281 -15.09 2.21 -5.28
C PRO A 281 -15.43 1.96 -6.75
N LEU A 282 -16.52 1.28 -7.01
CA LEU A 282 -17.00 0.95 -8.34
C LEU A 282 -17.69 2.19 -8.94
N THR A 283 -17.17 2.73 -10.04
CA THR A 283 -17.69 3.99 -10.60
C THR A 283 -18.04 3.95 -12.06
N ASP A 284 -17.39 3.09 -12.84
CA ASP A 284 -17.64 2.95 -14.27
C ASP A 284 -17.09 1.64 -14.83
N LEU A 285 -17.71 1.15 -15.91
CA LEU A 285 -17.40 -0.13 -16.56
C LEU A 285 -15.98 -0.16 -17.17
N ARG A 286 -15.53 0.94 -17.78
CA ARG A 286 -14.20 0.98 -18.41
C ARG A 286 -13.10 0.73 -17.38
N ARG A 287 -13.32 1.20 -16.16
CA ARG A 287 -12.38 0.95 -15.04
C ARG A 287 -12.43 -0.49 -14.60
N LEU A 288 -13.64 -1.06 -14.47
CA LEU A 288 -13.78 -2.47 -14.10
C LEU A 288 -13.09 -3.39 -15.09
N THR A 289 -13.32 -3.20 -16.40
CA THR A 289 -12.62 -3.97 -17.45
C THR A 289 -11.09 -3.82 -17.35
N ARG A 290 -10.61 -2.59 -17.07
CA ARG A 290 -9.19 -2.37 -16.90
C ARG A 290 -8.65 -3.02 -15.63
N LEU A 291 -9.41 -3.02 -14.54
CA LEU A 291 -9.04 -3.69 -13.30
C LEU A 291 -9.00 -5.21 -13.46
N GLU A 292 -9.97 -5.78 -14.16
CA GLU A 292 -9.98 -7.19 -14.51
C GLU A 292 -8.70 -7.58 -15.28
N ALA A 293 -8.34 -6.80 -16.30
CA ALA A 293 -7.10 -7.01 -17.05
C ALA A 293 -5.82 -6.86 -16.21
N LEU A 294 -5.85 -6.08 -15.12
CA LEU A 294 -4.70 -5.83 -14.25
C LEU A 294 -4.61 -6.79 -13.06
N SER A 295 -5.74 -7.12 -12.45
CA SER A 295 -5.80 -7.96 -11.26
C SER A 295 -5.97 -9.45 -11.57
N GLY A 296 -6.45 -9.77 -12.79
CA GLY A 296 -6.89 -11.11 -13.15
C GLY A 296 -8.20 -11.53 -12.46
N VAL A 297 -8.83 -10.63 -11.69
CA VAL A 297 -10.08 -10.92 -10.99
C VAL A 297 -11.25 -10.55 -11.88
N ARG A 298 -12.05 -11.56 -12.27
CA ARG A 298 -13.19 -11.39 -13.16
C ARG A 298 -14.28 -10.54 -12.48
N VAL A 299 -14.78 -9.54 -13.22
CA VAL A 299 -15.92 -8.74 -12.76
C VAL A 299 -17.21 -9.54 -12.92
N PRO A 300 -18.00 -9.73 -11.86
CA PRO A 300 -19.28 -10.46 -11.97
C PRO A 300 -20.27 -9.77 -12.89
N GLU A 301 -20.97 -10.57 -13.71
CA GLU A 301 -21.95 -10.05 -14.68
C GLU A 301 -23.06 -9.21 -14.05
N HIS A 302 -23.47 -9.53 -12.82
CA HIS A 302 -24.51 -8.74 -12.15
C HIS A 302 -24.07 -7.31 -11.86
N LEU A 303 -22.76 -7.08 -11.55
CA LEU A 303 -22.18 -5.74 -11.39
C LEU A 303 -22.10 -5.02 -12.74
N VAL A 304 -21.66 -5.71 -13.78
CA VAL A 304 -21.64 -5.16 -15.14
C VAL A 304 -23.03 -4.69 -15.52
N ARG A 305 -24.05 -5.56 -15.41
CA ARG A 305 -25.46 -5.21 -15.70
C ARG A 305 -26.00 -4.07 -14.86
N THR A 306 -25.62 -4.00 -13.58
CA THR A 306 -26.04 -2.91 -12.68
C THR A 306 -25.51 -1.56 -13.18
N LEU A 307 -24.26 -1.51 -13.60
CA LEU A 307 -23.64 -0.28 -14.11
C LEU A 307 -24.13 0.07 -15.52
N GLU A 308 -24.38 -0.91 -16.39
CA GLU A 308 -24.93 -0.70 -17.74
C GLU A 308 -26.34 -0.13 -17.74
N ARG A 309 -27.19 -0.60 -16.82
CA ARG A 309 -28.58 -0.09 -16.67
C ARG A 309 -28.65 1.33 -16.15
N SER A 310 -27.53 1.83 -15.63
CA SER A 310 -27.41 3.17 -15.06
C SER A 310 -26.69 4.09 -16.04
N ALA A 311 -27.15 5.33 -16.22
CA ALA A 311 -26.54 6.30 -17.12
C ALA A 311 -26.02 7.53 -16.36
N GLY A 312 -24.89 8.05 -16.77
CA GLY A 312 -24.30 9.29 -16.23
C GLY A 312 -24.03 9.22 -14.72
N ALA A 313 -24.52 10.19 -13.97
CA ALA A 313 -24.33 10.27 -12.51
C ALA A 313 -24.94 9.08 -11.76
N ARG A 314 -25.97 8.44 -12.29
CA ARG A 314 -26.59 7.25 -11.68
C ARG A 314 -25.67 6.04 -11.69
N THR A 315 -24.78 5.93 -12.68
CA THR A 315 -23.78 4.84 -12.73
C THR A 315 -22.84 4.91 -11.54
N THR A 316 -22.34 6.10 -11.21
CA THR A 316 -21.50 6.29 -10.03
C THR A 316 -22.24 5.96 -8.73
N ALA A 317 -23.50 6.42 -8.59
CA ALA A 317 -24.31 6.13 -7.41
C ALA A 317 -24.56 4.62 -7.26
N ALA A 318 -24.97 3.93 -8.34
CA ALA A 318 -25.17 2.48 -8.32
C ALA A 318 -23.89 1.70 -7.96
N GLY A 319 -22.75 2.19 -8.45
CA GLY A 319 -21.44 1.60 -8.11
C GLY A 319 -21.05 1.81 -6.65
N ILE A 320 -21.29 3.00 -6.10
CA ILE A 320 -21.07 3.28 -4.67
C ILE A 320 -21.98 2.40 -3.81
N ASP A 321 -23.27 2.26 -4.16
CA ASP A 321 -24.20 1.37 -3.46
C ASP A 321 -23.73 -0.10 -3.47
N ALA A 322 -23.25 -0.59 -4.60
CA ALA A 322 -22.70 -1.93 -4.68
C ALA A 322 -21.45 -2.08 -3.78
N THR A 323 -20.58 -1.07 -3.77
CA THR A 323 -19.38 -1.05 -2.91
C THR A 323 -19.75 -0.99 -1.43
N LEU A 324 -20.78 -0.22 -1.06
CA LEU A 324 -21.28 -0.17 0.32
C LEU A 324 -21.82 -1.52 0.78
N ARG A 325 -22.59 -2.22 -0.07
CA ARG A 325 -23.07 -3.58 0.25
C ARG A 325 -21.94 -4.57 0.45
N LEU A 326 -20.90 -4.51 -0.40
CA LEU A 326 -19.70 -5.33 -0.26
C LEU A 326 -19.00 -5.03 1.08
N ALA A 327 -18.76 -3.74 1.38
CA ALA A 327 -18.12 -3.31 2.63
C ALA A 327 -18.93 -3.75 3.85
N ALA A 328 -20.26 -3.51 3.86
CA ALA A 328 -21.13 -3.93 4.95
C ALA A 328 -21.09 -5.45 5.14
N GLY A 329 -21.21 -6.22 4.06
CA GLY A 329 -21.24 -7.68 4.14
C GLY A 329 -19.94 -8.27 4.69
N VAL A 330 -18.75 -7.77 4.30
CA VAL A 330 -17.50 -8.26 4.88
C VAL A 330 -17.34 -7.83 6.34
N LEU A 331 -17.79 -6.64 6.72
CA LEU A 331 -17.74 -6.16 8.10
C LEU A 331 -18.71 -6.91 9.00
N ASP A 332 -19.92 -7.20 8.53
CA ASP A 332 -20.89 -8.08 9.23
C ASP A 332 -20.35 -9.50 9.40
N GLY A 333 -19.56 -9.96 8.45
CA GLY A 333 -18.84 -11.22 8.50
C GLY A 333 -17.60 -11.24 9.39
N GLY A 334 -17.30 -10.15 10.11
CA GLY A 334 -16.21 -10.08 11.09
C GLY A 334 -14.90 -9.49 10.57
N ALA A 335 -14.88 -8.89 9.38
CA ALA A 335 -13.68 -8.23 8.89
C ALA A 335 -13.18 -7.15 9.88
N PRO A 336 -11.85 -7.01 10.07
CA PRO A 336 -11.29 -6.09 11.07
C PRO A 336 -11.40 -4.62 10.65
N GLY A 337 -11.77 -4.34 9.42
CA GLY A 337 -11.90 -3.02 8.83
C GLY A 337 -11.99 -3.12 7.32
N VAL A 338 -11.76 -2.01 6.61
CA VAL A 338 -11.69 -1.95 5.15
C VAL A 338 -10.49 -1.13 4.68
N HIS A 339 -9.84 -1.59 3.63
CA HIS A 339 -8.78 -0.88 2.93
C HIS A 339 -9.27 -0.41 1.56
N LEU A 340 -9.31 0.90 1.30
CA LEU A 340 -9.84 1.45 0.06
C LEU A 340 -8.73 1.76 -0.95
N TYR A 341 -8.81 1.15 -2.12
CA TYR A 341 -7.99 1.45 -3.29
C TYR A 341 -8.48 2.73 -3.98
N THR A 342 -7.90 3.88 -3.62
CA THR A 342 -8.41 5.19 -4.04
C THR A 342 -7.96 5.61 -5.43
N PHE A 343 -6.79 5.15 -5.89
CA PHE A 343 -6.11 5.66 -7.08
C PHE A 343 -5.98 7.20 -7.09
N ASN A 344 -5.90 7.82 -5.91
CA ASN A 344 -5.94 9.27 -5.67
C ASN A 344 -7.21 9.95 -6.22
N ARG A 345 -8.30 9.20 -6.41
CA ARG A 345 -9.59 9.76 -6.83
C ARG A 345 -10.42 10.09 -5.61
N THR A 346 -10.39 11.37 -5.28
CA THR A 346 -11.03 11.87 -4.06
C THR A 346 -12.54 11.66 -4.03
N ARG A 347 -13.25 12.00 -5.13
CA ARG A 347 -14.74 11.93 -5.11
C ARG A 347 -15.29 10.54 -4.82
N PRO A 348 -15.00 9.48 -5.59
CA PRO A 348 -15.61 8.21 -5.25
C PRO A 348 -15.14 7.68 -3.88
N ALA A 349 -13.88 7.92 -3.49
CA ALA A 349 -13.35 7.46 -2.22
C ALA A 349 -14.00 8.19 -1.03
N LEU A 350 -14.06 9.53 -1.07
CA LEU A 350 -14.65 10.33 0.00
C LEU A 350 -16.18 10.18 0.07
N ASP A 351 -16.85 10.02 -1.06
CA ASP A 351 -18.27 9.73 -1.10
C ASP A 351 -18.56 8.39 -0.40
N LEU A 352 -17.77 7.35 -0.68
CA LEU A 352 -17.87 6.05 -0.01
C LEU A 352 -17.58 6.15 1.50
N VAL A 353 -16.48 6.82 1.89
CA VAL A 353 -16.13 7.05 3.30
C VAL A 353 -17.25 7.76 4.05
N SER A 354 -17.82 8.80 3.43
CA SER A 354 -18.94 9.54 4.03
C SER A 354 -20.16 8.64 4.24
N GLN A 355 -20.51 7.80 3.27
CA GLN A 355 -21.62 6.87 3.38
C GLN A 355 -21.37 5.77 4.43
N LEU A 356 -20.14 5.23 4.50
CA LEU A 356 -19.76 4.25 5.52
C LEU A 356 -19.93 4.82 6.94
N ARG A 357 -19.57 6.09 7.15
CA ARG A 357 -19.73 6.78 8.44
C ARG A 357 -21.19 7.15 8.74
N LEU A 358 -21.87 7.77 7.79
CA LEU A 358 -23.28 8.16 7.95
C LEU A 358 -24.19 6.94 8.18
N GLY A 359 -23.92 5.85 7.48
CA GLY A 359 -24.60 4.56 7.66
C GLY A 359 -24.19 3.81 8.92
N ARG A 360 -23.26 4.36 9.72
CA ARG A 360 -22.71 3.74 10.94
C ARG A 360 -22.13 2.33 10.69
N ILE A 361 -21.73 2.04 9.45
CA ILE A 361 -21.16 0.74 9.06
C ILE A 361 -19.81 0.51 9.74
N LEU A 362 -19.06 1.59 9.99
CA LEU A 362 -17.79 1.56 10.70
C LEU A 362 -17.94 1.57 12.24
N ASP A 363 -19.15 1.81 12.77
CA ASP A 363 -19.35 1.79 14.22
C ASP A 363 -19.33 0.37 14.80
N GLY A 364 -19.62 -0.63 13.99
CA GLY A 364 -19.54 -2.07 14.29
C GLY A 364 -20.38 -2.56 15.46
N ARG A 365 -20.95 -3.77 15.35
CA ARG A 365 -21.36 -4.51 16.54
C ARG A 365 -20.10 -5.00 17.23
N ARG A 366 -20.06 -4.98 18.58
CA ARG A 366 -18.95 -5.60 19.33
C ARG A 366 -18.79 -7.04 18.82
N PRO A 367 -17.66 -7.39 18.22
CA PRO A 367 -17.40 -8.77 17.90
C PRO A 367 -17.13 -9.56 19.20
N ASP A 368 -17.32 -10.88 19.12
CA ASP A 368 -16.83 -11.80 20.13
C ASP A 368 -15.34 -11.52 20.44
N PRO A 369 -14.90 -11.55 21.73
CA PRO A 369 -13.54 -11.15 22.17
C PRO A 369 -12.37 -11.78 21.43
N LEU A 370 -12.57 -12.84 20.67
CA LEU A 370 -11.54 -13.52 19.89
C LEU A 370 -11.60 -13.24 18.39
N THR A 371 -12.26 -12.16 17.98
CA THR A 371 -12.39 -11.86 16.54
C THR A 371 -11.15 -11.21 15.95
N GLN A 372 -10.98 -11.37 14.63
CA GLN A 372 -9.93 -10.70 13.85
C GLN A 372 -9.83 -9.19 14.12
N ARG A 373 -10.94 -8.52 14.52
CA ARG A 373 -10.96 -7.09 14.85
C ARG A 373 -10.13 -6.74 16.08
N GLU A 374 -10.21 -7.54 17.14
CA GLU A 374 -9.44 -7.31 18.37
C GLU A 374 -7.96 -7.57 18.14
N VAL A 375 -7.65 -8.65 17.45
CA VAL A 375 -6.28 -8.97 17.03
C VAL A 375 -5.72 -7.82 16.18
N TRP A 376 -6.48 -7.36 15.17
CA TRP A 376 -6.09 -6.23 14.34
C TRP A 376 -5.82 -4.95 15.13
N ARG A 377 -6.72 -4.60 16.06
CA ARG A 377 -6.53 -3.41 16.90
C ARG A 377 -5.36 -3.53 17.84
N SER A 378 -5.12 -4.69 18.40
CA SER A 378 -3.93 -4.91 19.21
C SER A 378 -2.66 -4.67 18.39
N TYR A 379 -2.62 -5.08 17.12
CA TYR A 379 -1.52 -4.75 16.23
C TYR A 379 -1.39 -3.26 15.95
N LEU A 380 -2.49 -2.56 15.68
CA LEU A 380 -2.46 -1.11 15.45
C LEU A 380 -1.94 -0.34 16.68
N ASN A 381 -2.23 -0.83 17.88
CA ASN A 381 -1.84 -0.20 19.12
C ASN A 381 -0.45 -0.64 19.63
N ALA A 382 0.06 -1.78 19.17
CA ALA A 382 1.31 -2.37 19.64
C ALA A 382 2.57 -1.80 18.96
N VAL A 383 2.43 -1.08 17.83
CA VAL A 383 3.59 -0.54 17.11
C VAL A 383 4.02 0.79 17.72
N PRO A 384 5.22 0.88 18.34
CA PRO A 384 5.73 2.13 18.86
C PRO A 384 5.84 3.21 17.78
N GLY A 385 5.44 4.44 18.11
CA GLY A 385 5.52 5.60 17.20
C GLY A 385 4.20 6.01 16.55
N ASP A 386 3.10 5.28 16.78
CA ASP A 386 1.77 5.72 16.36
C ASP A 386 1.16 6.79 17.26
N ASP A 387 1.72 6.97 18.46
CA ASP A 387 1.34 7.99 19.43
C ASP A 387 2.04 9.33 19.20
N ALA A 388 2.26 9.74 17.95
CA ALA A 388 2.56 11.15 17.70
C ALA A 388 1.38 11.96 18.26
N PRO A 389 1.62 12.90 19.21
CA PRO A 389 0.55 13.70 19.76
C PRO A 389 -0.14 14.40 18.58
N THR A 390 -1.46 14.24 18.49
CA THR A 390 -2.27 15.08 17.58
C THR A 390 -1.88 16.52 17.88
N ALA A 391 -1.10 17.12 16.99
CA ALA A 391 -0.80 18.53 17.06
C ALA A 391 -2.17 19.23 16.99
N ARG A 392 -2.66 19.72 18.11
CA ARG A 392 -3.80 20.63 18.14
C ARG A 392 -3.41 21.80 17.25
N MET A 393 -4.06 21.91 16.13
CA MET A 393 -4.02 23.13 15.34
C MET A 393 -4.31 24.29 16.30
N PRO A 394 -3.46 25.32 16.38
CA PRO A 394 -3.76 26.49 17.20
C PRO A 394 -5.09 27.06 16.72
N GLY A 395 -6.00 27.27 17.66
CA GLY A 395 -7.38 27.66 17.39
C GLY A 395 -7.45 28.87 16.49
N ALA A 396 -8.21 28.76 15.41
CA ALA A 396 -8.74 29.90 14.71
C ALA A 396 -9.58 30.71 15.70
N ALA A 397 -9.11 31.91 16.04
CA ALA A 397 -9.92 32.90 16.76
C ALA A 397 -11.19 33.16 15.92
N ARG A 398 -12.35 32.94 16.51
CA ARG A 398 -13.62 33.39 15.94
C ARG A 398 -13.69 34.92 16.08
N PRO A 399 -14.30 35.59 15.08
CA PRO A 399 -14.57 37.02 15.14
C PRO A 399 -15.57 37.40 16.24
#